data_790d251de8c5d06c6f97871046b96465
#
_entry.id   790d251de8c5d06c6f97871046b96465
#
_cell.length_a   1.000
_cell.length_b   1.000
_cell.length_c   1.000
_cell.angle_alpha   90.00
_cell.angle_beta   90.00
_cell.angle_gamma   90.00
#
_symmetry.space_group_name_H-M   'P 1'
#
loop_
_entity.id
_entity.type
_entity.pdbx_description
1 polymer ?
#
loop_
_entity_poly.entity_id
_entity_poly.type
_entity_poly.pdbx_seq_one_letter_code
_entity_poly.pdbx_strand_id
1 'polypeptide(L)'
;MNISTSLICMNMANVEKDIDHIIQEAGSDQRFHWFHADFMDGHFVPRLGISPELIRDIKTTFPNVHIDSHLMIDDPFTYVDVIAPYSDWIVYHYEAVTDPVRTLQKIRKTWPNVKVGLAINLATVFNPEVIKLFDGVMFMGISPGVLGTNSYPEIVKGKIAMTPNHKHYFVDGSVNFNTIKDYRLINPNGTLVCGSSTMFKKDEFTENLNREQLVAYNINRIKDAIGCEKQ
;
A
#
# COMPACT_ATOMS: atom_id res chain seq x y z
N MET A 1 -4.55 8.59 -9.19
CA MET A 1 -4.61 7.79 -7.95
C MET A 1 -4.35 6.34 -8.30
N ASN A 2 -3.37 5.71 -7.66
CA ASN A 2 -3.04 4.31 -7.89
C ASN A 2 -3.80 3.42 -6.90
N ILE A 3 -4.01 2.17 -7.28
CA ILE A 3 -4.62 1.12 -6.46
C ILE A 3 -3.56 0.04 -6.26
N SER A 4 -3.05 -0.06 -5.05
CA SER A 4 -2.05 -1.05 -4.69
C SER A 4 -2.72 -2.22 -3.98
N THR A 5 -2.69 -3.39 -4.62
CA THR A 5 -3.35 -4.57 -4.06
C THR A 5 -2.46 -5.23 -3.01
N SER A 6 -2.98 -5.38 -1.78
CA SER A 6 -2.23 -5.99 -0.68
C SER A 6 -1.97 -7.47 -0.94
N LEU A 7 -0.68 -7.83 -1.04
CA LEU A 7 -0.22 -9.20 -1.26
C LEU A 7 -0.63 -10.14 -0.12
N ILE A 8 -0.59 -9.67 1.12
CA ILE A 8 -0.96 -10.50 2.29
C ILE A 8 -2.45 -10.88 2.32
N CYS A 9 -3.30 -10.18 1.54
CA CYS A 9 -4.71 -10.50 1.37
C CYS A 9 -4.98 -11.51 0.24
N MET A 10 -3.94 -11.88 -0.52
CA MET A 10 -4.03 -12.87 -1.60
C MET A 10 -4.01 -14.30 -1.07
N ASN A 11 -4.32 -15.24 -1.93
CA ASN A 11 -4.08 -16.65 -1.65
C ASN A 11 -2.58 -16.95 -1.78
N MET A 12 -1.86 -16.98 -0.66
CA MET A 12 -0.41 -17.17 -0.64
C MET A 12 0.05 -18.49 -1.29
N ALA A 13 -0.80 -19.52 -1.33
CA ALA A 13 -0.50 -20.76 -2.05
C ALA A 13 -0.68 -20.62 -3.58
N ASN A 14 -1.18 -19.49 -4.08
CA ASN A 14 -1.49 -19.29 -5.49
C ASN A 14 -1.45 -17.80 -5.88
N VAL A 15 -0.49 -17.06 -5.32
CA VAL A 15 -0.37 -15.60 -5.46
C VAL A 15 -0.17 -15.17 -6.92
N GLU A 16 0.59 -15.93 -7.68
CA GLU A 16 0.82 -15.70 -9.11
C GLU A 16 -0.50 -15.60 -9.90
N LYS A 17 -1.42 -16.52 -9.64
CA LYS A 17 -2.73 -16.54 -10.28
C LYS A 17 -3.60 -15.31 -9.91
N ASP A 18 -3.55 -14.89 -8.65
CA ASP A 18 -4.27 -13.69 -8.21
C ASP A 18 -3.71 -12.43 -8.90
N ILE A 19 -2.38 -12.30 -9.01
CA ILE A 19 -1.72 -11.18 -9.69
C ILE A 19 -2.06 -11.16 -11.17
N ASP A 20 -1.90 -12.29 -11.87
CA ASP A 20 -2.21 -12.41 -13.30
C ASP A 20 -3.65 -12.01 -13.59
N HIS A 21 -4.59 -12.49 -12.77
CA HIS A 21 -6.00 -12.17 -12.93
C HIS A 21 -6.29 -10.68 -12.70
N ILE A 22 -5.69 -10.05 -11.69
CA ILE A 22 -5.82 -8.59 -11.44
C ILE A 22 -5.32 -7.80 -12.64
N ILE A 23 -4.16 -8.16 -13.21
CA ILE A 23 -3.57 -7.49 -14.37
C ILE A 23 -4.49 -7.66 -15.60
N GLN A 24 -5.01 -8.85 -15.84
CA GLN A 24 -5.93 -9.13 -16.97
C GLN A 24 -7.22 -8.29 -16.85
N GLU A 25 -7.85 -8.27 -15.68
CA GLU A 25 -9.07 -7.50 -15.43
C GLU A 25 -8.85 -5.98 -15.44
N ALA A 26 -7.67 -5.54 -15.02
CA ALA A 26 -7.26 -4.13 -15.13
C ALA A 26 -7.08 -3.70 -16.60
N GLY A 27 -6.59 -4.62 -17.43
CA GLY A 27 -6.26 -4.35 -18.84
C GLY A 27 -5.14 -3.30 -18.96
N SER A 28 -5.36 -2.26 -19.75
CA SER A 28 -4.37 -1.17 -19.93
C SER A 28 -4.32 -0.16 -18.77
N ASP A 29 -5.16 -0.31 -17.75
CA ASP A 29 -5.19 0.63 -16.62
C ASP A 29 -4.04 0.37 -15.64
N GLN A 30 -2.91 1.01 -15.89
CA GLN A 30 -1.69 0.89 -15.10
C GLN A 30 -1.84 1.26 -13.62
N ARG A 31 -2.96 1.92 -13.23
CA ARG A 31 -3.23 2.27 -11.84
C ARG A 31 -3.46 1.05 -10.96
N PHE A 32 -3.81 -0.11 -11.54
CA PHE A 32 -4.02 -1.39 -10.86
C PHE A 32 -2.81 -2.33 -10.91
N HIS A 33 -1.71 -1.94 -11.55
CA HIS A 33 -0.49 -2.75 -11.63
C HIS A 33 0.45 -2.52 -10.44
N TRP A 34 -0.08 -2.05 -9.31
CA TRP A 34 0.62 -1.83 -8.05
C TRP A 34 0.27 -2.91 -7.03
N PHE A 35 1.29 -3.39 -6.32
CA PHE A 35 1.14 -4.42 -5.29
C PHE A 35 1.84 -3.99 -4.01
N HIS A 36 1.10 -4.06 -2.91
CA HIS A 36 1.55 -3.67 -1.58
C HIS A 36 2.13 -4.85 -0.83
N ALA A 37 3.37 -4.71 -0.40
CA ALA A 37 4.15 -5.76 0.23
C ALA A 37 4.39 -5.45 1.72
N ASP A 38 3.65 -6.12 2.60
CA ASP A 38 3.73 -5.95 4.05
C ASP A 38 4.83 -6.82 4.64
N PHE A 39 5.96 -6.22 5.04
CA PHE A 39 7.04 -6.87 5.78
C PHE A 39 6.86 -6.64 7.27
N MET A 40 6.77 -7.70 8.04
CA MET A 40 6.57 -7.67 9.48
C MET A 40 7.53 -8.66 10.15
N ASP A 41 8.14 -8.26 11.26
CA ASP A 41 9.21 -9.01 11.96
C ASP A 41 8.75 -9.75 13.23
N GLY A 42 7.49 -9.58 13.64
CA GLY A 42 6.97 -10.13 14.89
C GLY A 42 7.37 -9.34 16.13
N HIS A 43 8.13 -8.23 15.99
CA HIS A 43 8.58 -7.35 17.07
C HIS A 43 7.88 -5.99 17.00
N PHE A 44 8.04 -5.25 15.91
CA PHE A 44 7.31 -3.99 15.71
C PHE A 44 5.78 -4.20 15.72
N VAL A 45 5.33 -5.31 15.13
CA VAL A 45 3.95 -5.80 15.23
C VAL A 45 3.94 -7.29 15.58
N PRO A 46 2.98 -7.80 16.37
CA PRO A 46 2.94 -9.21 16.79
C PRO A 46 2.46 -10.15 15.67
N ARG A 47 3.06 -10.03 14.50
CA ARG A 47 2.72 -10.79 13.29
C ARG A 47 3.92 -10.90 12.36
N LEU A 48 3.99 -11.97 11.57
CA LEU A 48 4.95 -12.12 10.49
C LEU A 48 4.32 -11.70 9.16
N GLY A 49 5.08 -10.94 8.35
CA GLY A 49 4.70 -10.50 7.02
C GLY A 49 5.09 -11.48 5.92
N ILE A 50 5.18 -10.96 4.70
CA ILE A 50 5.70 -11.72 3.54
C ILE A 50 7.22 -11.78 3.57
N SER A 51 7.79 -12.73 2.82
CA SER A 51 9.26 -12.84 2.69
C SER A 51 9.79 -11.95 1.55
N PRO A 52 11.06 -11.49 1.63
CA PRO A 52 11.70 -10.76 0.53
C PRO A 52 11.77 -11.54 -0.79
N GLU A 53 11.89 -12.86 -0.72
CA GLU A 53 11.93 -13.72 -1.90
C GLU A 53 10.65 -13.63 -2.71
N LEU A 54 9.49 -13.43 -2.05
CA LEU A 54 8.22 -13.33 -2.75
C LEU A 54 8.20 -12.15 -3.73
N ILE A 55 8.65 -10.96 -3.32
CA ILE A 55 8.66 -9.81 -4.23
C ILE A 55 9.69 -9.94 -5.34
N ARG A 56 10.83 -10.60 -5.08
CA ARG A 56 11.80 -10.96 -6.12
C ARG A 56 11.15 -11.87 -7.17
N ASP A 57 10.45 -12.90 -6.74
CA ASP A 57 9.82 -13.87 -7.62
C ASP A 57 8.66 -13.22 -8.41
N ILE A 58 7.88 -12.34 -7.77
CA ILE A 58 6.84 -11.52 -8.43
C ILE A 58 7.47 -10.63 -9.52
N LYS A 59 8.53 -9.89 -9.22
CA LYS A 59 9.19 -9.01 -10.20
C LYS A 59 9.87 -9.79 -11.33
N THR A 60 10.27 -11.02 -11.07
CA THR A 60 10.81 -11.92 -12.11
C THR A 60 9.72 -12.40 -13.06
N THR A 61 8.57 -12.79 -12.52
CA THR A 61 7.42 -13.29 -13.31
C THR A 61 6.66 -12.16 -13.99
N PHE A 62 6.50 -11.03 -13.30
CA PHE A 62 5.75 -9.85 -13.75
C PHE A 62 6.65 -8.60 -13.71
N PRO A 63 7.60 -8.40 -14.64
CA PRO A 63 8.60 -7.33 -14.57
C PRO A 63 8.00 -5.91 -14.64
N ASN A 64 6.80 -5.76 -15.18
CA ASN A 64 6.13 -4.47 -15.38
C ASN A 64 5.21 -4.07 -14.23
N VAL A 65 5.05 -4.88 -13.18
CA VAL A 65 4.30 -4.47 -12.00
C VAL A 65 5.14 -3.56 -11.11
N HIS A 66 4.47 -2.76 -10.33
CA HIS A 66 5.07 -1.89 -9.33
C HIS A 66 4.87 -2.46 -7.93
N ILE A 67 5.88 -2.33 -7.08
CA ILE A 67 5.83 -2.79 -5.70
C ILE A 67 6.12 -1.63 -4.75
N ASP A 68 5.20 -1.40 -3.83
CA ASP A 68 5.42 -0.57 -2.66
C ASP A 68 5.62 -1.45 -1.42
N SER A 69 6.83 -1.43 -0.88
CA SER A 69 7.27 -2.24 0.26
C SER A 69 7.09 -1.48 1.55
N HIS A 70 6.17 -1.96 2.39
CA HIS A 70 5.83 -1.38 3.69
C HIS A 70 6.52 -2.16 4.81
N LEU A 71 7.40 -1.47 5.54
CA LEU A 71 8.24 -2.05 6.57
C LEU A 71 7.66 -1.78 7.97
N MET A 72 6.92 -2.73 8.50
CA MET A 72 6.46 -2.80 9.88
C MET A 72 7.46 -3.62 10.71
N ILE A 73 8.69 -3.11 10.82
CA ILE A 73 9.83 -3.78 11.43
C ILE A 73 10.65 -2.79 12.29
N ASP A 74 11.29 -3.28 13.35
CA ASP A 74 12.04 -2.43 14.29
C ASP A 74 13.27 -1.77 13.67
N ASP A 75 14.00 -2.50 12.80
CA ASP A 75 15.13 -1.94 12.06
C ASP A 75 14.92 -2.11 10.53
N PRO A 76 14.61 -1.01 9.81
CA PRO A 76 14.45 -1.05 8.36
C PRO A 76 15.62 -1.68 7.60
N PHE A 77 16.85 -1.55 8.11
CA PHE A 77 18.05 -2.08 7.45
C PHE A 77 18.12 -3.61 7.46
N THR A 78 17.29 -4.29 8.24
CA THR A 78 17.18 -5.76 8.19
C THR A 78 16.76 -6.25 6.79
N TYR A 79 15.90 -5.49 6.08
CA TYR A 79 15.34 -5.90 4.79
C TYR A 79 15.66 -4.98 3.62
N VAL A 80 16.01 -3.72 3.84
CA VAL A 80 16.19 -2.73 2.77
C VAL A 80 17.09 -3.24 1.64
N ASP A 81 18.25 -3.81 1.96
CA ASP A 81 19.21 -4.23 0.94
C ASP A 81 18.72 -5.41 0.08
N VAL A 82 17.85 -6.26 0.61
CA VAL A 82 17.32 -7.42 -0.11
C VAL A 82 16.04 -7.12 -0.88
N ILE A 83 15.28 -6.08 -0.47
CA ILE A 83 14.01 -5.71 -1.13
C ILE A 83 14.14 -4.55 -2.11
N ALA A 84 15.09 -3.64 -1.91
CA ALA A 84 15.24 -2.43 -2.72
C ALA A 84 15.40 -2.70 -4.24
N PRO A 85 16.11 -3.77 -4.69
CA PRO A 85 16.20 -4.10 -6.12
C PRO A 85 14.85 -4.42 -6.79
N TYR A 86 13.83 -4.74 -6.00
CA TYR A 86 12.51 -5.21 -6.47
C TYR A 86 11.37 -4.25 -6.10
N SER A 87 11.69 -3.14 -5.43
CA SER A 87 10.70 -2.17 -4.93
C SER A 87 10.77 -0.85 -5.67
N ASP A 88 9.63 -0.30 -6.05
CA ASP A 88 9.52 1.09 -6.53
C ASP A 88 9.50 2.07 -5.35
N TRP A 89 8.95 1.63 -4.22
CA TRP A 89 8.91 2.37 -2.97
C TRP A 89 9.36 1.50 -1.80
N ILE A 90 10.08 2.12 -0.86
CA ILE A 90 10.31 1.60 0.49
C ILE A 90 9.67 2.59 1.46
N VAL A 91 8.73 2.09 2.26
CA VAL A 91 8.00 2.89 3.25
C VAL A 91 8.24 2.27 4.62
N TYR A 92 8.91 3.00 5.51
CA TYR A 92 9.16 2.55 6.88
C TYR A 92 8.47 3.45 7.91
N HIS A 93 8.23 2.93 9.09
CA HIS A 93 7.52 3.65 10.14
C HIS A 93 8.36 4.72 10.82
N TYR A 94 7.75 5.89 11.02
CA TYR A 94 8.28 6.98 11.83
C TYR A 94 8.64 6.48 13.24
N GLU A 95 7.80 5.61 13.78
CA GLU A 95 7.90 5.04 15.13
C GLU A 95 8.99 3.97 15.27
N ALA A 96 9.45 3.38 14.17
CA ALA A 96 10.49 2.35 14.18
C ALA A 96 11.91 2.90 14.32
N VAL A 97 12.12 4.19 14.11
CA VAL A 97 13.45 4.78 14.05
C VAL A 97 13.58 6.03 14.93
N THR A 98 14.73 6.22 15.53
CA THR A 98 15.01 7.41 16.35
C THR A 98 15.30 8.66 15.52
N ASP A 99 15.82 8.49 14.31
CA ASP A 99 16.15 9.57 13.38
C ASP A 99 15.70 9.18 11.95
N PRO A 100 14.46 9.54 11.57
CA PRO A 100 13.94 9.19 10.26
C PRO A 100 14.71 9.87 9.11
N VAL A 101 15.26 11.05 9.31
CA VAL A 101 16.02 11.76 8.26
C VAL A 101 17.35 11.06 7.99
N ARG A 102 18.05 10.65 9.03
CA ARG A 102 19.31 9.90 8.90
C ARG A 102 19.06 8.54 8.22
N THR A 103 17.97 7.87 8.55
CA THR A 103 17.57 6.61 7.91
C THR A 103 17.30 6.82 6.42
N LEU A 104 16.53 7.84 6.05
CA LEU A 104 16.30 8.26 4.67
C LEU A 104 17.61 8.47 3.89
N GLN A 105 18.54 9.25 4.47
CA GLN A 105 19.82 9.56 3.84
C GLN A 105 20.66 8.30 3.57
N LYS A 106 20.66 7.34 4.50
CA LYS A 106 21.37 6.06 4.33
C LYS A 106 20.76 5.24 3.20
N ILE A 107 19.42 5.11 3.15
CA ILE A 107 18.74 4.38 2.10
C ILE A 107 19.03 5.00 0.73
N ARG A 108 18.87 6.32 0.60
CA ARG A 108 19.12 7.03 -0.67
C ARG A 108 20.58 6.95 -1.14
N LYS A 109 21.53 6.88 -0.21
CA LYS A 109 22.95 6.73 -0.54
C LYS A 109 23.24 5.39 -1.23
N THR A 110 22.59 4.31 -0.77
CA THR A 110 22.81 2.95 -1.30
C THR A 110 21.89 2.66 -2.48
N TRP A 111 20.65 3.14 -2.41
CA TRP A 111 19.56 2.85 -3.35
C TRP A 111 18.94 4.14 -3.91
N PRO A 112 19.68 4.93 -4.73
CA PRO A 112 19.25 6.26 -5.17
C PRO A 112 18.00 6.25 -6.08
N ASN A 113 17.69 5.12 -6.72
CA ASN A 113 16.56 4.99 -7.65
C ASN A 113 15.26 4.56 -6.95
N VAL A 114 15.32 4.12 -5.69
CA VAL A 114 14.14 3.74 -4.91
C VAL A 114 13.53 4.98 -4.28
N LYS A 115 12.22 5.14 -4.39
CA LYS A 115 11.51 6.20 -3.68
C LYS A 115 11.32 5.79 -2.22
N VAL A 116 11.46 6.75 -1.32
CA VAL A 116 11.37 6.50 0.13
C VAL A 116 10.21 7.28 0.73
N GLY A 117 9.29 6.57 1.35
CA GLY A 117 8.14 7.09 2.09
C GLY A 117 8.30 6.90 3.60
N LEU A 118 7.54 7.68 4.35
CA LEU A 118 7.46 7.59 5.80
C LEU A 118 6.04 7.20 6.22
N ALA A 119 5.88 6.05 6.88
CA ALA A 119 4.60 5.62 7.43
C ALA A 119 4.37 6.23 8.82
N ILE A 120 3.13 6.62 9.10
CA ILE A 120 2.73 7.31 10.33
C ILE A 120 1.47 6.65 10.89
N ASN A 121 1.55 6.17 12.13
CA ASN A 121 0.43 5.57 12.82
C ASN A 121 -0.69 6.58 13.12
N LEU A 122 -1.89 6.06 13.40
CA LEU A 122 -3.09 6.86 13.67
C LEU A 122 -2.87 7.94 14.74
N ALA A 123 -2.31 7.53 15.88
CA ALA A 123 -2.16 8.39 17.04
C ALA A 123 -0.87 9.24 17.03
N THR A 124 0.03 8.99 16.08
CA THR A 124 1.34 9.66 16.06
C THR A 124 1.20 11.10 15.60
N VAL A 125 1.68 11.99 16.46
CA VAL A 125 1.92 13.40 16.11
C VAL A 125 3.28 13.49 15.41
N PHE A 126 3.29 14.03 14.21
CA PHE A 126 4.48 14.14 13.40
C PHE A 126 4.83 15.60 13.07
N ASN A 127 6.09 15.84 12.77
CA ASN A 127 6.53 17.14 12.28
C ASN A 127 6.35 17.21 10.75
N PRO A 128 5.47 18.09 10.21
CA PRO A 128 5.27 18.23 8.77
C PRO A 128 6.54 18.57 7.98
N GLU A 129 7.51 19.25 8.60
CA GLU A 129 8.78 19.58 7.94
C GLU A 129 9.62 18.33 7.66
N VAL A 130 9.52 17.30 8.51
CA VAL A 130 10.18 16.01 8.26
C VAL A 130 9.60 15.33 7.03
N ILE A 131 8.25 15.32 6.89
CA ILE A 131 7.59 14.71 5.73
C ILE A 131 8.03 15.34 4.41
N LYS A 132 8.32 16.65 4.39
CA LYS A 132 8.76 17.33 3.17
C LYS A 132 10.05 16.76 2.57
N LEU A 133 10.88 16.13 3.38
CA LEU A 133 12.15 15.53 2.94
C LEU A 133 11.98 14.19 2.23
N PHE A 134 10.87 13.50 2.46
CA PHE A 134 10.54 12.21 1.86
C PHE A 134 9.88 12.36 0.50
N ASP A 135 9.90 11.30 -0.31
CA ASP A 135 9.22 11.29 -1.61
C ASP A 135 7.69 11.17 -1.43
N GLY A 136 7.26 10.51 -0.34
CA GLY A 136 5.86 10.37 0.02
C GLY A 136 5.64 10.10 1.51
N VAL A 137 4.37 10.02 1.90
CA VAL A 137 3.94 9.69 3.25
C VAL A 137 2.84 8.64 3.22
N MET A 138 2.88 7.68 4.12
CA MET A 138 1.81 6.70 4.29
C MET A 138 1.07 6.97 5.59
N PHE A 139 -0.24 7.07 5.50
CA PHE A 139 -1.11 7.21 6.68
C PHE A 139 -1.79 5.87 6.96
N MET A 140 -1.54 5.37 8.17
CA MET A 140 -2.25 4.19 8.65
C MET A 140 -3.69 4.55 8.96
N GLY A 141 -4.63 3.78 8.43
CA GLY A 141 -6.05 3.90 8.72
C GLY A 141 -6.53 2.92 9.78
N ILE A 142 -5.66 1.98 10.15
CA ILE A 142 -5.81 0.98 11.22
C ILE A 142 -4.48 0.86 11.97
N SER A 143 -4.46 0.15 13.09
CA SER A 143 -3.19 -0.19 13.73
C SER A 143 -2.36 -1.12 12.83
N PRO A 144 -1.03 -0.91 12.71
CA PRO A 144 -0.16 -1.77 11.91
C PRO A 144 -0.28 -3.24 12.29
N GLY A 145 -0.20 -4.14 11.31
CA GLY A 145 -0.25 -5.59 11.54
C GLY A 145 -1.62 -6.14 11.93
N VAL A 146 -2.64 -5.31 12.06
CA VAL A 146 -4.01 -5.73 12.38
C VAL A 146 -4.84 -5.85 11.11
N LEU A 147 -5.60 -6.93 10.97
CA LEU A 147 -6.58 -7.06 9.89
C LEU A 147 -7.95 -6.54 10.38
N GLY A 148 -8.38 -5.45 9.82
CA GLY A 148 -9.72 -5.06 9.46
C GLY A 148 -10.81 -4.92 10.52
N THR A 149 -10.65 -4.29 11.69
CA THR A 149 -11.83 -4.10 12.54
C THR A 149 -12.14 -2.67 12.94
N ASN A 150 -11.16 -1.86 13.26
CA ASN A 150 -11.41 -0.46 13.66
C ASN A 150 -10.73 0.49 12.67
N SER A 151 -11.51 1.00 11.72
CA SER A 151 -11.00 1.95 10.74
C SER A 151 -11.34 3.38 11.15
N TYR A 152 -10.40 4.30 10.92
CA TYR A 152 -10.53 5.70 11.33
C TYR A 152 -10.38 6.65 10.12
N PRO A 153 -11.30 6.61 9.16
CA PRO A 153 -11.19 7.37 7.91
C PRO A 153 -11.12 8.88 8.14
N GLU A 154 -11.79 9.42 9.14
CA GLU A 154 -11.80 10.86 9.41
C GLU A 154 -10.42 11.38 9.84
N ILE A 155 -9.68 10.59 10.63
CA ILE A 155 -8.30 10.92 10.99
C ILE A 155 -7.41 10.92 9.74
N VAL A 156 -7.56 9.91 8.88
CA VAL A 156 -6.80 9.80 7.62
C VAL A 156 -7.12 10.98 6.69
N LYS A 157 -8.40 11.34 6.51
CA LYS A 157 -8.83 12.49 5.71
C LYS A 157 -8.18 13.79 6.20
N GLY A 158 -8.17 14.01 7.52
CA GLY A 158 -7.51 15.16 8.12
C GLY A 158 -6.01 15.21 7.82
N LYS A 159 -5.31 14.07 7.91
CA LYS A 159 -3.87 13.98 7.60
C LYS A 159 -3.60 14.22 6.11
N ILE A 160 -4.41 13.67 5.21
CA ILE A 160 -4.28 13.91 3.76
C ILE A 160 -4.46 15.39 3.45
N ALA A 161 -5.47 16.04 4.04
CA ALA A 161 -5.74 17.46 3.81
C ALA A 161 -4.60 18.38 4.29
N MET A 162 -3.81 17.94 5.27
CA MET A 162 -2.60 18.64 5.73
C MET A 162 -1.37 18.36 4.87
N THR A 163 -1.43 17.40 3.97
CA THR A 163 -0.30 17.02 3.11
C THR A 163 -0.29 17.92 1.86
N PRO A 164 0.86 18.50 1.48
CA PRO A 164 0.94 19.32 0.27
C PRO A 164 0.49 18.53 -0.97
N ASN A 165 -0.32 19.15 -1.85
CA ASN A 165 -0.92 18.50 -3.02
C ASN A 165 0.08 17.87 -4.00
N HIS A 166 1.31 18.36 -4.04
CA HIS A 166 2.37 17.80 -4.89
C HIS A 166 3.07 16.58 -4.28
N LYS A 167 2.82 16.29 -2.98
CA LYS A 167 3.42 15.18 -2.27
C LYS A 167 2.59 13.92 -2.51
N HIS A 168 3.26 12.81 -2.84
CA HIS A 168 2.60 11.52 -2.92
C HIS A 168 2.19 11.04 -1.53
N TYR A 169 1.00 10.48 -1.41
CA TYR A 169 0.56 9.84 -0.18
C TYR A 169 0.06 8.42 -0.43
N PHE A 170 0.13 7.61 0.60
CA PHE A 170 -0.47 6.29 0.67
C PHE A 170 -1.50 6.25 1.79
N VAL A 171 -2.50 5.41 1.65
CA VAL A 171 -3.39 5.04 2.75
C VAL A 171 -3.36 3.52 2.87
N ASP A 172 -2.95 3.02 4.03
CA ASP A 172 -3.04 1.62 4.38
C ASP A 172 -4.01 1.41 5.55
N GLY A 173 -5.01 0.54 5.32
CA GLY A 173 -6.19 0.43 6.18
C GLY A 173 -7.22 1.55 5.95
N SER A 174 -8.43 1.36 6.44
CA SER A 174 -9.59 2.27 6.23
C SER A 174 -9.97 2.50 4.75
N VAL A 175 -9.43 1.75 3.81
CA VAL A 175 -9.77 1.84 2.39
C VAL A 175 -10.95 0.93 2.09
N ASN A 176 -12.06 1.53 1.69
CA ASN A 176 -13.28 0.84 1.25
C ASN A 176 -13.96 1.64 0.13
N PHE A 177 -14.99 1.11 -0.51
CA PHE A 177 -15.63 1.75 -1.67
C PHE A 177 -16.17 3.16 -1.42
N ASN A 178 -16.50 3.51 -0.17
CA ASN A 178 -16.93 4.87 0.19
C ASN A 178 -15.72 5.79 0.39
N THR A 179 -14.73 5.34 1.18
CA THR A 179 -13.56 6.16 1.52
C THR A 179 -12.65 6.43 0.33
N ILE A 180 -12.61 5.56 -0.68
CA ILE A 180 -11.89 5.78 -1.95
C ILE A 180 -12.31 7.11 -2.59
N LYS A 181 -13.63 7.38 -2.67
CA LYS A 181 -14.16 8.62 -3.25
C LYS A 181 -13.72 9.84 -2.46
N ASP A 182 -13.80 9.74 -1.14
CA ASP A 182 -13.42 10.84 -0.24
C ASP A 182 -11.93 11.18 -0.36
N TYR A 183 -11.06 10.18 -0.30
CA TYR A 183 -9.60 10.38 -0.41
C TYR A 183 -9.23 11.01 -1.75
N ARG A 184 -9.84 10.54 -2.85
CA ARG A 184 -9.64 11.11 -4.18
C ARG A 184 -10.04 12.58 -4.26
N LEU A 185 -11.17 12.96 -3.65
CA LEU A 185 -11.66 14.35 -3.66
C LEU A 185 -10.74 15.29 -2.87
N ILE A 186 -10.12 14.80 -1.80
CA ILE A 186 -9.19 15.60 -1.00
C ILE A 186 -7.88 15.82 -1.77
N ASN A 187 -7.31 14.74 -2.30
CA ASN A 187 -6.07 14.79 -3.08
C ASN A 187 -6.01 13.58 -4.05
N PRO A 188 -6.02 13.81 -5.37
CA PRO A 188 -5.96 12.71 -6.35
C PRO A 188 -4.57 12.08 -6.50
N ASN A 189 -3.51 12.67 -5.90
CA ASN A 189 -2.13 12.23 -6.06
C ASN A 189 -1.72 11.24 -4.96
N GLY A 190 -2.35 10.08 -4.94
CA GLY A 190 -2.08 9.05 -3.92
C GLY A 190 -2.17 7.63 -4.44
N THR A 191 -1.78 6.70 -3.56
CA THR A 191 -1.95 5.26 -3.70
C THR A 191 -2.79 4.74 -2.55
N LEU A 192 -3.81 3.96 -2.85
CA LEU A 192 -4.69 3.32 -1.86
C LEU A 192 -4.40 1.84 -1.79
N VAL A 193 -4.10 1.35 -0.59
CA VAL A 193 -3.88 -0.09 -0.35
C VAL A 193 -5.23 -0.79 -0.26
N CYS A 194 -5.49 -1.65 -1.23
CA CYS A 194 -6.75 -2.35 -1.42
C CYS A 194 -6.60 -3.83 -1.09
N GLY A 195 -7.21 -4.27 -0.01
CA GLY A 195 -7.15 -5.65 0.49
C GLY A 195 -8.54 -6.23 0.75
N SER A 196 -8.73 -6.79 1.94
CA SER A 196 -9.96 -7.49 2.35
C SER A 196 -11.23 -6.65 2.35
N SER A 197 -11.10 -5.32 2.52
CA SER A 197 -12.25 -4.39 2.54
C SER A 197 -12.61 -3.82 1.16
N THR A 198 -11.87 -4.18 0.12
CA THR A 198 -12.04 -3.70 -1.26
C THR A 198 -11.84 -4.82 -2.27
N MET A 199 -10.58 -5.08 -2.68
CA MET A 199 -10.26 -6.02 -3.77
C MET A 199 -10.83 -7.42 -3.54
N PHE A 200 -10.79 -7.89 -2.29
CA PHE A 200 -11.25 -9.23 -1.91
C PHE A 200 -12.50 -9.22 -1.02
N LYS A 201 -13.23 -8.09 -0.99
CA LYS A 201 -14.44 -7.96 -0.18
C LYS A 201 -15.58 -8.78 -0.75
N LYS A 202 -16.15 -9.66 0.07
CA LYS A 202 -17.45 -10.29 -0.17
C LYS A 202 -18.57 -9.48 0.52
N ASP A 203 -19.71 -9.43 -0.13
CA ASP A 203 -20.97 -8.87 0.37
C ASP A 203 -22.15 -9.68 -0.19
N GLU A 204 -23.37 -9.28 0.11
CA GLU A 204 -24.60 -9.97 -0.33
C GLU A 204 -24.72 -10.17 -1.85
N PHE A 205 -24.09 -9.29 -2.66
CA PHE A 205 -24.10 -9.39 -4.12
C PHE A 205 -23.00 -10.31 -4.66
N THR A 206 -22.00 -10.61 -3.87
CA THR A 206 -20.78 -11.32 -4.28
C THR A 206 -20.58 -12.65 -3.55
N GLU A 207 -21.52 -13.04 -2.68
CA GLU A 207 -21.39 -14.23 -1.82
C GLU A 207 -21.14 -15.52 -2.64
N ASN A 208 -21.82 -15.66 -3.78
CA ASN A 208 -21.74 -16.83 -4.66
C ASN A 208 -20.65 -16.74 -5.73
N LEU A 209 -19.91 -15.63 -5.81
CA LEU A 209 -18.85 -15.48 -6.79
C LEU A 209 -17.62 -16.29 -6.39
N ASN A 210 -16.98 -16.94 -7.36
CA ASN A 210 -15.64 -17.47 -7.17
C ASN A 210 -14.64 -16.31 -7.06
N ARG A 211 -13.36 -16.62 -6.75
CA ARG A 211 -12.35 -15.59 -6.49
C ARG A 211 -12.10 -14.69 -7.71
N GLU A 212 -12.04 -15.24 -8.89
CA GLU A 212 -11.81 -14.50 -10.14
C GLU A 212 -12.97 -13.54 -10.42
N GLN A 213 -14.20 -14.04 -10.38
CA GLN A 213 -15.41 -13.21 -10.54
C GLN A 213 -15.50 -12.11 -9.47
N LEU A 214 -15.12 -12.40 -8.24
CA LEU A 214 -15.10 -11.43 -7.15
C LEU A 214 -14.10 -10.30 -7.43
N VAL A 215 -12.89 -10.63 -7.87
CA VAL A 215 -11.85 -9.64 -8.20
C VAL A 215 -12.31 -8.77 -9.36
N ALA A 216 -12.82 -9.37 -10.45
CA ALA A 216 -13.36 -8.63 -11.60
C ALA A 216 -14.47 -7.66 -11.19
N TYR A 217 -15.41 -8.12 -10.37
CA TYR A 217 -16.51 -7.31 -9.86
C TYR A 217 -16.00 -6.14 -9.01
N ASN A 218 -15.06 -6.39 -8.10
CA ASN A 218 -14.52 -5.36 -7.21
C ASN A 218 -13.60 -4.38 -7.94
N ILE A 219 -12.85 -4.78 -8.96
CA ILE A 219 -12.08 -3.87 -9.82
C ILE A 219 -13.02 -2.85 -10.47
N ASN A 220 -14.15 -3.28 -11.00
CA ASN A 220 -15.13 -2.37 -11.60
C ASN A 220 -15.70 -1.39 -10.57
N ARG A 221 -16.03 -1.83 -9.36
CA ARG A 221 -16.47 -0.94 -8.25
C ARG A 221 -15.38 0.09 -7.88
N ILE A 222 -14.13 -0.32 -7.85
CA ILE A 222 -12.99 0.59 -7.59
C ILE A 222 -12.87 1.58 -8.75
N LYS A 223 -12.91 1.13 -10.00
CA LYS A 223 -12.89 2.00 -11.19
C LYS A 223 -14.00 3.07 -11.12
N ASP A 224 -15.22 2.69 -10.77
CA ASP A 224 -16.32 3.63 -10.57
C ASP A 224 -16.03 4.62 -9.43
N ALA A 225 -15.45 4.16 -8.31
CA ALA A 225 -15.14 4.99 -7.16
C ALA A 225 -14.01 6.02 -7.44
N ILE A 226 -13.01 5.63 -8.23
CA ILE A 226 -11.92 6.54 -8.66
C ILE A 226 -12.30 7.37 -9.90
N GLY A 227 -13.51 7.22 -10.43
CA GLY A 227 -14.02 8.03 -11.54
C GLY A 227 -13.36 7.71 -12.88
N CYS A 228 -13.21 6.44 -13.21
CA CYS A 228 -12.97 6.03 -14.58
C CYS A 228 -14.26 6.23 -15.36
N GLU A 229 -14.25 7.14 -16.35
CA GLU A 229 -15.29 7.15 -17.37
C GLU A 229 -15.26 5.80 -18.10
N LYS A 230 -16.43 5.18 -18.22
CA LYS A 230 -16.60 3.99 -19.07
C LYS A 230 -16.28 4.43 -20.49
N GLN A 231 -15.16 3.92 -21.03
CA GLN A 231 -14.90 4.02 -22.47
C GLN A 231 -15.87 3.14 -23.23
#